data_c374293463c3ca005e0e4f9764c3182b
#
_entry.id   c374293463c3ca005e0e4f9764c3182b
#
_cell.length_a   1.000
_cell.length_b   1.000
_cell.length_c   1.000
_cell.angle_alpha   90.00
_cell.angle_beta   90.00
_cell.angle_gamma   90.00
#
_symmetry.space_group_name_H-M   'P 1'
#
loop_
_entity.id
_entity.type
_entity.pdbx_description
1 polymer ?
#
loop_
_entity_poly.entity_id
_entity_poly.type
_entity_poly.pdbx_seq_one_letter_code
_entity_poly.pdbx_strand_id
1 'polypeptide(L)'
;MNIILFISAIVLLLLAHFVKIARQSQFIEIYEKPQKDILKKGLSVTFLLNLILPFKLGNVFRIIYPGKHMKNGSSFSLANIALDIILDLFTVALIYVLLFFLGKNVENNLRFYVILSILLFGAIIILYAFNKYIKKAILKIAGIFNEKIELKILKTTWFSITSFKDMIIRINKFKLFIYTALSMSLYMLSYFFLAQFLTSINIELNFMNIFNMMYGKLNLMNPSLLVFYHYVGFNGLIYLIIYICIPILIICWSAFFAEKSPKKEDNKKYVELLPHINSHDRLVFLEEYFSAEKGEYLKNYLKLNRDVAIIEDYSAGSNATTILCSKNNETFYRKYSFGKDAKKLHDQINWIKEHQNKLTLTKITNEYYNDNVCSYDMPYVPGAVTCFNYVHTMPFYQSWDNIKFALDDLDKNLHTINRRKSDADTIKKYIDNKVIINLEKIKNGKYIKPLLKYEYIYINGKKYHNLPYFEKYLNEDYLSKVFANDFYSDIHGDFTIENIICLKEKRQNQIGYYIIDPNTGNIHDSPYLDYAKLLQSIHGGYEFLMNTKSISFYDNKIDFLFTKSNIYYQLFEKYVQYLENKFGEEGLKSIFYHEIIHWLRLMPYKINKNGEKSLLFYAGLIMVASDVEKRFEK
;
A
#
# COMPACT_ATOMS: atom_id res chain seq x y z
N MET A 1 56.80 -32.68 7.74
CA MET A 1 55.57 -33.03 7.00
C MET A 1 54.31 -32.59 7.78
N ASN A 2 54.18 -32.90 9.04
CA ASN A 2 52.97 -32.60 9.85
C ASN A 2 52.62 -31.11 9.96
N ILE A 3 53.63 -30.23 10.18
CA ILE A 3 53.39 -28.77 10.27
C ILE A 3 52.92 -28.18 8.94
N ILE A 4 53.40 -28.69 7.80
CA ILE A 4 52.95 -28.24 6.47
C ILE A 4 51.49 -28.54 6.24
N LEU A 5 50.99 -29.72 6.66
CA LEU A 5 49.57 -30.06 6.58
C LEU A 5 48.69 -29.10 7.39
N PHE A 6 49.16 -28.74 8.60
CA PHE A 6 48.44 -27.82 9.46
C PHE A 6 48.40 -26.39 8.91
N ILE A 7 49.54 -25.90 8.41
CA ILE A 7 49.62 -24.58 7.76
C ILE A 7 48.74 -24.56 6.50
N SER A 8 48.77 -25.62 5.67
CA SER A 8 47.93 -25.72 4.50
C SER A 8 46.42 -25.67 4.86
N ALA A 9 46.03 -26.36 5.92
CA ALA A 9 44.66 -26.32 6.41
C ALA A 9 44.24 -24.88 6.84
N ILE A 10 45.13 -24.16 7.57
CA ILE A 10 44.89 -22.77 8.00
C ILE A 10 44.77 -21.81 6.80
N VAL A 11 45.69 -21.93 5.82
CA VAL A 11 45.67 -21.09 4.61
C VAL A 11 44.41 -21.31 3.80
N LEU A 12 43.98 -22.55 3.60
CA LEU A 12 42.76 -22.89 2.87
C LEU A 12 41.52 -22.37 3.61
N LEU A 13 41.49 -22.45 4.95
CA LEU A 13 40.40 -21.88 5.76
C LEU A 13 40.31 -20.34 5.62
N LEU A 14 41.47 -19.67 5.63
CA LEU A 14 41.57 -18.24 5.42
C LEU A 14 41.04 -17.84 4.04
N LEU A 15 41.46 -18.55 2.98
CA LEU A 15 40.97 -18.31 1.62
C LEU A 15 39.46 -18.55 1.51
N ALA A 16 38.93 -19.62 2.13
CA ALA A 16 37.50 -19.90 2.17
C ALA A 16 36.71 -18.73 2.78
N HIS A 17 37.21 -18.14 3.86
CA HIS A 17 36.58 -16.98 4.48
C HIS A 17 36.60 -15.73 3.58
N PHE A 18 37.67 -15.45 2.86
CA PHE A 18 37.70 -14.34 1.90
C PHE A 18 36.69 -14.53 0.76
N VAL A 19 36.59 -15.74 0.22
CA VAL A 19 35.58 -16.06 -0.81
C VAL A 19 34.16 -15.89 -0.27
N LYS A 20 33.93 -16.30 0.98
CA LYS A 20 32.62 -16.09 1.65
C LYS A 20 32.27 -14.60 1.82
N ILE A 21 33.24 -13.76 2.17
CA ILE A 21 33.08 -12.31 2.24
C ILE A 21 32.76 -11.72 0.85
N ALA A 22 33.48 -12.21 -0.20
CA ALA A 22 33.20 -11.81 -1.58
C ALA A 22 31.77 -12.21 -2.03
N ARG A 23 31.32 -13.42 -1.67
CA ARG A 23 29.92 -13.86 -1.91
C ARG A 23 28.93 -12.95 -1.23
N GLN A 24 29.13 -12.62 0.04
CA GLN A 24 28.25 -11.73 0.81
C GLN A 24 28.24 -10.31 0.22
N SER A 25 29.36 -9.83 -0.30
CA SER A 25 29.47 -8.51 -0.93
C SER A 25 28.55 -8.38 -2.15
N GLN A 26 28.30 -9.44 -2.90
CA GLN A 26 27.41 -9.41 -4.08
C GLN A 26 25.97 -9.05 -3.74
N PHE A 27 25.44 -9.50 -2.60
CA PHE A 27 24.10 -9.14 -2.15
C PHE A 27 24.01 -7.65 -1.82
N ILE A 28 25.10 -7.08 -1.30
CA ILE A 28 25.15 -5.66 -0.90
C ILE A 28 25.30 -4.77 -2.13
N GLU A 29 26.07 -5.20 -3.15
CA GLU A 29 26.28 -4.45 -4.40
C GLU A 29 24.97 -4.06 -5.12
N ILE A 30 23.88 -4.77 -4.86
CA ILE A 30 22.57 -4.48 -5.44
C ILE A 30 22.03 -3.12 -4.96
N TYR A 31 22.35 -2.71 -3.73
CA TYR A 31 21.82 -1.52 -3.09
C TYR A 31 22.88 -0.44 -2.80
N GLU A 32 24.09 -0.85 -2.43
CA GLU A 32 25.15 0.07 -2.03
C GLU A 32 26.54 -0.55 -2.26
N LYS A 33 27.56 0.29 -2.31
CA LYS A 33 28.96 -0.17 -2.41
C LYS A 33 29.34 -0.95 -1.14
N PRO A 34 29.74 -2.23 -1.25
CA PRO A 34 30.04 -3.04 -0.07
C PRO A 34 31.31 -2.56 0.65
N GLN A 35 31.20 -2.40 1.95
CA GLN A 35 32.34 -2.10 2.83
C GLN A 35 32.94 -3.41 3.34
N LYS A 36 33.91 -3.95 2.59
CA LYS A 36 34.50 -5.28 2.86
C LYS A 36 35.06 -5.40 4.28
N ASP A 37 35.61 -4.33 4.84
CA ASP A 37 36.23 -4.37 6.18
C ASP A 37 35.20 -4.50 7.30
N ILE A 38 34.03 -3.89 7.13
CA ILE A 38 32.90 -4.10 8.05
C ILE A 38 32.39 -5.54 7.99
N LEU A 39 32.37 -6.14 6.79
CA LEU A 39 31.96 -7.53 6.62
C LEU A 39 33.00 -8.49 7.22
N LYS A 40 34.32 -8.22 7.01
CA LYS A 40 35.40 -8.97 7.63
C LYS A 40 35.27 -9.00 9.14
N LYS A 41 35.11 -7.82 9.77
CA LYS A 41 34.96 -7.69 11.23
C LYS A 41 33.69 -8.37 11.72
N GLY A 42 32.56 -8.18 11.02
CA GLY A 42 31.29 -8.85 11.33
C GLY A 42 31.41 -10.36 11.31
N LEU A 43 32.03 -10.93 10.27
CA LEU A 43 32.23 -12.37 10.11
C LEU A 43 33.17 -12.93 11.20
N SER A 44 34.29 -12.28 11.42
CA SER A 44 35.32 -12.73 12.38
C SER A 44 34.77 -12.80 13.83
N VAL A 45 34.12 -11.74 14.28
CA VAL A 45 33.53 -11.72 15.63
C VAL A 45 32.40 -12.76 15.76
N THR A 46 31.62 -12.98 14.69
CA THR A 46 30.61 -14.03 14.66
C THR A 46 31.17 -15.42 14.88
N PHE A 47 32.28 -15.74 14.23
CA PHE A 47 32.93 -17.03 14.44
C PHE A 47 33.41 -17.21 15.88
N LEU A 48 34.02 -16.18 16.47
CA LEU A 48 34.44 -16.22 17.89
C LEU A 48 33.26 -16.40 18.84
N LEU A 49 32.19 -15.68 18.60
CA LEU A 49 30.95 -15.80 19.41
C LEU A 49 30.32 -17.19 19.27
N ASN A 50 30.29 -17.78 18.10
CA ASN A 50 29.75 -19.11 17.86
C ASN A 50 30.57 -20.24 18.49
N LEU A 51 31.85 -19.99 18.89
CA LEU A 51 32.62 -20.93 19.71
C LEU A 51 31.97 -21.12 21.09
N ILE A 52 31.38 -20.05 21.66
CA ILE A 52 30.90 -20.00 23.04
C ILE A 52 29.36 -20.06 23.10
N LEU A 53 28.67 -19.48 22.09
CA LEU A 53 27.19 -19.37 22.10
C LEU A 53 26.53 -20.54 21.37
N PRO A 54 25.44 -21.09 21.94
CA PRO A 54 24.64 -22.14 21.26
C PRO A 54 23.80 -21.56 20.11
N PHE A 55 23.22 -22.44 19.29
CA PHE A 55 22.33 -22.12 18.16
C PHE A 55 22.90 -21.10 17.16
N LYS A 56 24.23 -20.99 17.10
CA LYS A 56 24.93 -20.01 16.26
C LYS A 56 24.46 -18.56 16.48
N LEU A 57 24.13 -18.21 17.73
CA LEU A 57 23.67 -16.86 18.11
C LEU A 57 24.66 -15.75 17.79
N GLY A 58 25.94 -16.06 17.55
CA GLY A 58 26.92 -15.12 17.01
C GLY A 58 26.48 -14.46 15.70
N ASN A 59 25.62 -15.11 14.89
CA ASN A 59 25.05 -14.51 13.67
C ASN A 59 24.23 -13.24 13.93
N VAL A 60 23.68 -13.05 15.14
CA VAL A 60 23.00 -11.81 15.55
C VAL A 60 23.97 -10.63 15.47
N PHE A 61 25.23 -10.82 15.92
CA PHE A 61 26.25 -9.78 15.79
C PHE A 61 26.56 -9.46 14.31
N ARG A 62 26.58 -10.48 13.44
CA ARG A 62 26.77 -10.32 12.00
C ARG A 62 25.63 -9.53 11.34
N ILE A 63 24.43 -9.53 11.92
CA ILE A 63 23.31 -8.70 11.47
C ILE A 63 23.43 -7.26 12.00
N ILE A 64 23.66 -7.12 13.30
CA ILE A 64 23.62 -5.82 13.98
C ILE A 64 24.82 -4.94 13.62
N TYR A 65 26.04 -5.50 13.64
CA TYR A 65 27.26 -4.72 13.43
C TYR A 65 27.35 -4.13 12.02
N PRO A 66 27.27 -4.92 10.92
CA PRO A 66 27.22 -4.33 9.59
C PRO A 66 26.01 -3.40 9.38
N GLY A 67 24.84 -3.77 9.94
CA GLY A 67 23.64 -2.94 9.84
C GLY A 67 23.77 -1.55 10.46
N LYS A 68 24.59 -1.38 11.50
CA LYS A 68 24.88 -0.07 12.08
C LYS A 68 25.75 0.82 11.18
N HIS A 69 26.55 0.22 10.29
CA HIS A 69 27.53 0.90 9.44
C HIS A 69 27.08 1.01 7.98
N MET A 70 26.05 0.26 7.57
CA MET A 70 25.47 0.32 6.23
C MET A 70 24.40 1.41 6.13
N LYS A 71 24.29 2.06 4.96
CA LYS A 71 23.24 3.07 4.69
C LYS A 71 21.84 2.52 4.88
N ASN A 72 21.60 1.30 4.45
CA ASN A 72 20.29 0.64 4.48
C ASN A 72 19.93 -0.02 5.83
N GLY A 73 20.87 -0.05 6.78
CA GLY A 73 20.61 -0.42 8.17
C GLY A 73 20.49 -1.93 8.42
N SER A 74 20.01 -2.25 9.66
CA SER A 74 19.98 -3.64 10.15
C SER A 74 18.96 -4.53 9.44
N SER A 75 17.86 -3.98 8.92
CA SER A 75 16.84 -4.73 8.17
C SER A 75 17.39 -5.28 6.87
N PHE A 76 18.20 -4.49 6.18
CA PHE A 76 18.92 -4.90 4.98
C PHE A 76 20.00 -5.96 5.29
N SER A 77 20.77 -5.72 6.37
CA SER A 77 21.76 -6.69 6.85
C SER A 77 21.14 -8.04 7.22
N LEU A 78 19.94 -8.03 7.83
CA LEU A 78 19.16 -9.25 8.14
C LEU A 78 18.87 -10.06 6.88
N ALA A 79 18.35 -9.42 5.82
CA ALA A 79 18.04 -10.10 4.56
C ALA A 79 19.28 -10.70 3.92
N ASN A 80 20.39 -9.96 3.90
CA ASN A 80 21.68 -10.42 3.38
C ASN A 80 22.20 -11.65 4.14
N ILE A 81 22.23 -11.60 5.48
CA ILE A 81 22.74 -12.70 6.30
C ILE A 81 21.81 -13.93 6.22
N ALA A 82 20.50 -13.72 6.17
CA ALA A 82 19.54 -14.82 6.01
C ALA A 82 19.79 -15.58 4.71
N LEU A 83 19.98 -14.90 3.59
CA LEU A 83 20.32 -15.52 2.31
C LEU A 83 21.64 -16.27 2.35
N ASP A 84 22.67 -15.68 2.95
CA ASP A 84 24.00 -16.30 3.07
C ASP A 84 23.95 -17.61 3.90
N ILE A 85 23.19 -17.60 5.02
CA ILE A 85 22.98 -18.80 5.86
C ILE A 85 22.15 -19.86 5.11
N ILE A 86 21.10 -19.48 4.41
CA ILE A 86 20.28 -20.40 3.64
C ILE A 86 21.12 -21.11 2.58
N LEU A 87 21.97 -20.39 1.85
CA LEU A 87 22.87 -20.98 0.88
C LEU A 87 23.86 -21.98 1.51
N ASP A 88 24.43 -21.65 2.66
CA ASP A 88 25.30 -22.57 3.39
C ASP A 88 24.54 -23.86 3.78
N LEU A 89 23.33 -23.73 4.32
CA LEU A 89 22.52 -24.89 4.72
C LEU A 89 22.16 -25.79 3.54
N PHE A 90 21.77 -25.21 2.39
CA PHE A 90 21.51 -26.00 1.19
C PHE A 90 22.76 -26.71 0.67
N THR A 91 23.92 -26.04 0.71
CA THR A 91 25.19 -26.63 0.26
C THR A 91 25.60 -27.79 1.17
N VAL A 92 25.45 -27.63 2.49
CA VAL A 92 25.72 -28.70 3.46
C VAL A 92 24.72 -29.87 3.28
N ALA A 93 23.45 -29.59 3.05
CA ALA A 93 22.47 -30.64 2.75
C ALA A 93 22.86 -31.44 1.50
N LEU A 94 23.27 -30.77 0.42
CA LEU A 94 23.72 -31.40 -0.81
C LEU A 94 24.95 -32.33 -0.56
N ILE A 95 25.89 -31.87 0.25
CA ILE A 95 27.06 -32.69 0.60
C ILE A 95 26.65 -33.93 1.39
N TYR A 96 25.75 -33.81 2.36
CA TYR A 96 25.23 -34.97 3.08
C TYR A 96 24.52 -35.96 2.16
N VAL A 97 23.76 -35.48 1.14
CA VAL A 97 23.16 -36.33 0.12
C VAL A 97 24.25 -37.09 -0.68
N LEU A 98 25.27 -36.38 -1.13
CA LEU A 98 26.38 -37.02 -1.87
C LEU A 98 27.12 -38.05 -1.00
N LEU A 99 27.40 -37.75 0.26
CA LEU A 99 28.08 -38.66 1.19
C LEU A 99 27.25 -39.92 1.48
N PHE A 100 25.92 -39.77 1.55
CA PHE A 100 24.99 -40.91 1.68
C PHE A 100 25.09 -41.86 0.48
N PHE A 101 25.07 -41.31 -0.77
CA PHE A 101 25.22 -42.11 -1.97
C PHE A 101 26.61 -42.77 -2.08
N LEU A 102 27.64 -42.20 -1.42
CA LEU A 102 28.96 -42.82 -1.31
C LEU A 102 29.06 -43.83 -0.17
N GLY A 103 27.94 -44.28 0.41
CA GLY A 103 27.87 -45.31 1.43
C GLY A 103 28.39 -44.89 2.81
N LYS A 104 28.48 -43.60 3.09
CA LYS A 104 28.91 -43.09 4.41
C LYS A 104 27.75 -43.04 5.41
N ASN A 105 28.00 -43.39 6.65
CA ASN A 105 27.01 -43.37 7.73
C ASN A 105 26.70 -41.92 8.15
N VAL A 106 25.72 -41.30 7.51
CA VAL A 106 25.35 -39.88 7.71
C VAL A 106 23.85 -39.69 7.92
N GLU A 107 23.10 -40.75 8.11
CA GLU A 107 21.61 -40.78 8.07
C GLU A 107 20.95 -39.73 8.98
N ASN A 108 21.40 -39.61 10.22
CA ASN A 108 20.81 -38.68 11.18
C ASN A 108 21.03 -37.20 10.80
N ASN A 109 22.21 -36.84 10.31
CA ASN A 109 22.51 -35.49 9.84
C ASN A 109 21.80 -35.23 8.50
N LEU A 110 21.77 -36.19 7.59
CA LEU A 110 21.07 -36.11 6.31
C LEU A 110 19.59 -35.82 6.52
N ARG A 111 18.89 -36.61 7.31
CA ARG A 111 17.46 -36.41 7.61
C ARG A 111 17.20 -34.99 8.17
N PHE A 112 18.03 -34.54 9.11
CA PHE A 112 17.91 -33.21 9.70
C PHE A 112 18.04 -32.11 8.65
N TYR A 113 19.09 -32.14 7.81
CA TYR A 113 19.35 -31.10 6.80
C TYR A 113 18.36 -31.14 5.65
N VAL A 114 17.86 -32.31 5.26
CA VAL A 114 16.82 -32.44 4.23
C VAL A 114 15.51 -31.82 4.72
N ILE A 115 15.06 -32.14 5.95
CA ILE A 115 13.85 -31.54 6.53
C ILE A 115 14.01 -30.02 6.66
N LEU A 116 15.14 -29.53 7.18
CA LEU A 116 15.41 -28.12 7.31
C LEU A 116 15.40 -27.40 5.94
N SER A 117 15.99 -28.03 4.92
CA SER A 117 16.01 -27.48 3.55
C SER A 117 14.61 -27.39 2.94
N ILE A 118 13.77 -28.42 3.14
CA ILE A 118 12.38 -28.41 2.67
C ILE A 118 11.60 -27.29 3.35
N LEU A 119 11.73 -27.12 4.67
CA LEU A 119 11.06 -26.07 5.42
C LEU A 119 11.49 -24.66 4.95
N LEU A 120 12.81 -24.46 4.76
CA LEU A 120 13.33 -23.18 4.28
C LEU A 120 12.89 -22.87 2.85
N PHE A 121 12.91 -23.88 1.96
CA PHE A 121 12.45 -23.73 0.59
C PHE A 121 10.95 -23.41 0.53
N GLY A 122 10.13 -24.11 1.35
CA GLY A 122 8.71 -23.83 1.50
C GLY A 122 8.47 -22.39 1.99
N ALA A 123 9.24 -21.93 2.99
CA ALA A 123 9.15 -20.54 3.47
C ALA A 123 9.51 -19.51 2.39
N ILE A 124 10.53 -19.77 1.58
CA ILE A 124 10.89 -18.90 0.44
C ILE A 124 9.78 -18.84 -0.59
N ILE A 125 9.19 -19.98 -0.95
CA ILE A 125 8.04 -20.06 -1.88
C ILE A 125 6.86 -19.25 -1.34
N ILE A 126 6.53 -19.42 -0.06
CA ILE A 126 5.45 -18.69 0.59
C ILE A 126 5.73 -17.18 0.55
N LEU A 127 6.92 -16.73 0.92
CA LEU A 127 7.31 -15.33 0.86
C LEU A 127 7.24 -14.76 -0.56
N TYR A 128 7.58 -15.55 -1.57
CA TYR A 128 7.53 -15.11 -2.97
C TYR A 128 6.11 -15.10 -3.53
N ALA A 129 5.38 -16.21 -3.41
CA ALA A 129 4.03 -16.38 -3.97
C ALA A 129 2.99 -15.48 -3.28
N PHE A 130 3.08 -15.33 -1.95
CA PHE A 130 2.13 -14.58 -1.14
C PHE A 130 2.64 -13.19 -0.72
N ASN A 131 3.73 -12.71 -1.32
CA ASN A 131 4.35 -11.42 -0.98
C ASN A 131 3.35 -10.26 -0.87
N LYS A 132 2.44 -10.11 -1.85
CA LYS A 132 1.41 -9.07 -1.86
C LYS A 132 0.45 -9.17 -0.67
N TYR A 133 0.04 -10.39 -0.30
CA TYR A 133 -0.86 -10.62 0.84
C TYR A 133 -0.15 -10.39 2.18
N ILE A 134 1.11 -10.86 2.30
CA ILE A 134 1.95 -10.64 3.48
C ILE A 134 2.15 -9.14 3.71
N LYS A 135 2.49 -8.37 2.68
CA LYS A 135 2.66 -6.92 2.75
C LYS A 135 1.37 -6.19 3.12
N LYS A 136 0.21 -6.60 2.58
CA LYS A 136 -1.09 -6.07 2.99
C LYS A 136 -1.41 -6.37 4.46
N ALA A 137 -1.07 -7.57 4.94
CA ALA A 137 -1.23 -7.93 6.34
C ALA A 137 -0.32 -7.08 7.25
N ILE A 138 0.94 -6.88 6.85
CA ILE A 138 1.88 -6.01 7.59
C ILE A 138 1.35 -4.57 7.67
N LEU A 139 0.84 -3.99 6.57
CA LEU A 139 0.22 -2.66 6.57
C LEU A 139 -0.97 -2.59 7.53
N LYS A 140 -1.84 -3.60 7.52
CA LYS A 140 -3.01 -3.64 8.39
C LYS A 140 -2.62 -3.75 9.87
N ILE A 141 -1.62 -4.58 10.18
CA ILE A 141 -1.11 -4.75 11.55
C ILE A 141 -0.38 -3.47 12.00
N ALA A 142 0.45 -2.91 11.15
CA ALA A 142 1.19 -1.68 11.45
C ALA A 142 0.24 -0.50 11.75
N GLY A 143 -0.84 -0.36 11.00
CA GLY A 143 -1.84 0.70 11.18
C GLY A 143 -2.68 0.60 12.48
N ILE A 144 -2.53 -0.48 13.28
CA ILE A 144 -3.15 -0.58 14.61
C ILE A 144 -2.37 0.24 15.64
N PHE A 145 -1.08 0.48 15.39
CA PHE A 145 -0.18 1.17 16.31
C PHE A 145 -0.12 2.67 16.00
N ASN A 146 0.45 3.44 16.95
CA ASN A 146 0.73 4.85 16.69
C ASN A 146 1.75 5.01 15.56
N GLU A 147 1.74 6.16 14.89
CA GLU A 147 2.54 6.48 13.71
C GLU A 147 4.02 6.12 13.86
N LYS A 148 4.63 6.40 15.01
CA LYS A 148 6.05 6.11 15.28
C LYS A 148 6.36 4.60 15.29
N ILE A 149 5.45 3.79 15.82
CA ILE A 149 5.57 2.33 15.86
C ILE A 149 5.26 1.76 14.46
N GLU A 150 4.20 2.26 13.81
CA GLU A 150 3.85 1.91 12.43
C GLU A 150 5.04 2.07 11.49
N LEU A 151 5.66 3.24 11.48
CA LEU A 151 6.84 3.53 10.66
C LEU A 151 8.02 2.59 10.99
N LYS A 152 8.22 2.26 12.26
CA LYS A 152 9.26 1.33 12.66
C LYS A 152 9.00 -0.10 12.17
N ILE A 153 7.76 -0.58 12.28
CA ILE A 153 7.35 -1.90 11.78
C ILE A 153 7.52 -1.95 10.26
N LEU A 154 7.00 -0.97 9.54
CA LEU A 154 7.10 -0.91 8.08
C LEU A 154 8.57 -0.87 7.63
N LYS A 155 9.41 -0.05 8.25
CA LYS A 155 10.84 0.03 7.94
C LYS A 155 11.57 -1.28 8.17
N THR A 156 11.28 -2.00 9.27
CA THR A 156 12.01 -3.22 9.60
C THR A 156 11.52 -4.42 8.82
N THR A 157 10.23 -4.67 8.78
CA THR A 157 9.65 -5.88 8.18
C THR A 157 9.54 -5.77 6.66
N TRP A 158 8.99 -4.67 6.19
CA TRP A 158 8.79 -4.47 4.75
C TRP A 158 10.09 -4.39 3.97
N PHE A 159 11.05 -3.62 4.48
CA PHE A 159 12.35 -3.47 3.84
C PHE A 159 13.14 -4.78 3.83
N SER A 160 13.10 -5.58 4.91
CA SER A 160 13.74 -6.89 4.93
C SER A 160 13.16 -7.82 3.86
N ILE A 161 11.83 -7.87 3.71
CA ILE A 161 11.15 -8.72 2.71
C ILE A 161 11.47 -8.23 1.29
N THR A 162 11.43 -6.93 1.05
CA THR A 162 11.73 -6.35 -0.27
C THR A 162 13.19 -6.57 -0.65
N SER A 163 14.12 -6.32 0.27
CA SER A 163 15.55 -6.54 0.05
C SER A 163 15.87 -8.02 -0.22
N PHE A 164 15.23 -8.93 0.52
CA PHE A 164 15.39 -10.38 0.31
C PHE A 164 14.93 -10.78 -1.10
N LYS A 165 13.78 -10.31 -1.53
CA LYS A 165 13.26 -10.56 -2.89
C LYS A 165 14.19 -9.99 -3.97
N ASP A 166 14.60 -8.73 -3.84
CA ASP A 166 15.47 -8.06 -4.81
C ASP A 166 16.83 -8.76 -4.92
N MET A 167 17.41 -9.20 -3.80
CA MET A 167 18.64 -9.96 -3.79
C MET A 167 18.51 -11.26 -4.58
N ILE A 168 17.43 -12.03 -4.40
CA ILE A 168 17.21 -13.27 -5.14
C ILE A 168 17.06 -13.02 -6.65
N ILE A 169 16.32 -11.97 -7.03
CA ILE A 169 16.02 -11.70 -8.45
C ILE A 169 17.21 -11.11 -9.19
N ARG A 170 17.91 -10.13 -8.59
CA ARG A 170 18.89 -9.27 -9.26
C ARG A 170 20.32 -9.75 -9.16
N ILE A 171 20.61 -10.71 -8.27
CA ILE A 171 21.96 -11.22 -8.10
C ILE A 171 22.46 -11.95 -9.36
N ASN A 172 23.74 -11.80 -9.66
CA ASN A 172 24.39 -12.60 -10.70
C ASN A 172 24.52 -14.05 -10.23
N LYS A 173 23.61 -14.91 -10.72
CA LYS A 173 23.49 -16.31 -10.31
C LYS A 173 24.74 -17.13 -10.60
N PHE A 174 25.43 -16.83 -11.70
CA PHE A 174 26.66 -17.53 -12.09
C PHE A 174 27.81 -17.20 -11.12
N LYS A 175 28.02 -15.93 -10.80
CA LYS A 175 29.01 -15.53 -9.79
C LYS A 175 28.67 -16.10 -8.41
N LEU A 176 27.40 -16.10 -8.03
CA LEU A 176 26.95 -16.66 -6.77
C LEU A 176 27.26 -18.15 -6.68
N PHE A 177 26.99 -18.90 -7.75
CA PHE A 177 27.30 -20.32 -7.84
C PHE A 177 28.80 -20.56 -7.70
N ILE A 178 29.65 -19.82 -8.45
CA ILE A 178 31.12 -19.95 -8.39
C ILE A 178 31.63 -19.69 -6.97
N TYR A 179 31.22 -18.59 -6.33
CA TYR A 179 31.71 -18.28 -4.98
C TYR A 179 31.19 -19.28 -3.93
N THR A 180 30.00 -19.80 -4.09
CA THR A 180 29.47 -20.84 -3.19
C THR A 180 30.23 -22.16 -3.35
N ALA A 181 30.42 -22.62 -4.58
CA ALA A 181 31.17 -23.83 -4.88
C ALA A 181 32.64 -23.71 -4.44
N LEU A 182 33.30 -22.58 -4.77
CA LEU A 182 34.70 -22.35 -4.42
C LEU A 182 34.90 -22.27 -2.89
N SER A 183 34.05 -21.52 -2.18
CA SER A 183 34.16 -21.42 -0.72
C SER A 183 34.00 -22.78 -0.06
N MET A 184 33.04 -23.58 -0.52
CA MET A 184 32.79 -24.89 0.06
C MET A 184 33.87 -25.90 -0.27
N SER A 185 34.41 -25.88 -1.49
CA SER A 185 35.54 -26.72 -1.87
C SER A 185 36.79 -26.40 -1.03
N LEU A 186 37.07 -25.12 -0.78
CA LEU A 186 38.16 -24.69 0.09
C LEU A 186 37.97 -25.14 1.54
N TYR A 187 36.74 -25.08 2.08
CA TYR A 187 36.43 -25.63 3.40
C TYR A 187 36.69 -27.15 3.44
N MET A 188 36.21 -27.89 2.44
CA MET A 188 36.37 -29.33 2.37
C MET A 188 37.85 -29.74 2.30
N LEU A 189 38.65 -29.06 1.46
CA LEU A 189 40.08 -29.28 1.37
C LEU A 189 40.79 -28.92 2.69
N SER A 190 40.40 -27.82 3.34
CA SER A 190 40.94 -27.44 4.63
C SER A 190 40.70 -28.50 5.69
N TYR A 191 39.48 -29.06 5.73
CA TYR A 191 39.10 -30.12 6.69
C TYR A 191 39.82 -31.44 6.37
N PHE A 192 40.07 -31.72 5.09
CA PHE A 192 40.86 -32.90 4.70
C PHE A 192 42.33 -32.79 5.20
N PHE A 193 42.97 -31.64 5.00
CA PHE A 193 44.34 -31.44 5.49
C PHE A 193 44.38 -31.40 7.03
N LEU A 194 43.38 -30.87 7.67
CA LEU A 194 43.27 -30.89 9.14
C LEU A 194 43.11 -32.33 9.66
N ALA A 195 42.33 -33.18 9.00
CA ALA A 195 42.24 -34.61 9.35
C ALA A 195 43.55 -35.33 9.27
N GLN A 196 44.27 -35.12 8.16
CA GLN A 196 45.58 -35.72 7.96
C GLN A 196 46.60 -35.26 9.03
N PHE A 197 46.55 -33.98 9.40
CA PHE A 197 47.40 -33.47 10.47
C PHE A 197 47.06 -34.11 11.82
N LEU A 198 45.80 -34.12 12.22
CA LEU A 198 45.37 -34.67 13.52
C LEU A 198 45.70 -36.16 13.64
N THR A 199 45.47 -36.92 12.57
CA THR A 199 45.88 -38.33 12.51
C THR A 199 47.38 -38.49 12.66
N SER A 200 48.19 -37.59 12.08
CA SER A 200 49.66 -37.62 12.19
C SER A 200 50.22 -37.31 13.59
N ILE A 201 49.42 -36.78 14.49
CA ILE A 201 49.72 -36.53 15.91
C ILE A 201 48.96 -37.47 16.85
N ASN A 202 48.54 -38.65 16.36
CA ASN A 202 47.83 -39.69 17.08
C ASN A 202 46.44 -39.28 17.62
N ILE A 203 45.78 -38.33 16.97
CA ILE A 203 44.38 -38.02 17.20
C ILE A 203 43.58 -38.63 16.05
N GLU A 204 42.97 -39.78 16.26
CA GLU A 204 42.23 -40.54 15.23
C GLU A 204 40.95 -39.84 14.84
N LEU A 205 41.03 -38.89 13.92
CA LEU A 205 39.90 -38.22 13.32
C LEU A 205 39.97 -38.29 11.80
N ASN A 206 39.00 -38.98 11.22
CA ASN A 206 38.86 -38.99 9.77
C ASN A 206 38.15 -37.72 9.27
N PHE A 207 38.16 -37.50 7.96
CA PHE A 207 37.49 -36.36 7.32
C PHE A 207 36.00 -36.25 7.69
N MET A 208 35.29 -37.40 7.81
CA MET A 208 33.86 -37.42 8.15
C MET A 208 33.59 -36.92 9.57
N ASN A 209 34.48 -37.29 10.51
CA ASN A 209 34.37 -36.81 11.89
C ASN A 209 34.55 -35.30 11.97
N ILE A 210 35.51 -34.73 11.21
CA ILE A 210 35.72 -33.29 11.14
C ILE A 210 34.53 -32.59 10.45
N PHE A 211 34.04 -33.16 9.35
CA PHE A 211 32.87 -32.60 8.69
C PHE A 211 31.64 -32.60 9.62
N ASN A 212 31.36 -33.70 10.31
CA ASN A 212 30.27 -33.78 11.30
C ASN A 212 30.49 -32.84 12.51
N MET A 213 31.71 -32.67 12.96
CA MET A 213 32.12 -31.76 14.00
C MET A 213 31.86 -30.29 13.60
N MET A 214 32.08 -29.91 12.34
CA MET A 214 31.92 -28.56 11.84
C MET A 214 30.49 -28.25 11.43
N TYR A 215 29.77 -29.18 10.81
CA TYR A 215 28.45 -29.00 10.23
C TYR A 215 27.37 -29.94 10.77
N GLY A 216 27.71 -30.90 11.65
CA GLY A 216 26.70 -31.79 12.21
C GLY A 216 25.63 -31.06 13.03
N LYS A 217 24.47 -31.70 13.19
CA LYS A 217 23.34 -31.22 14.00
C LYS A 217 23.78 -30.72 15.38
N LEU A 218 24.71 -31.45 16.05
CA LEU A 218 25.21 -31.10 17.35
C LEU A 218 25.90 -29.74 17.37
N ASN A 219 26.70 -29.41 16.34
CA ASN A 219 27.37 -28.10 16.27
C ASN A 219 26.40 -26.95 15.95
N LEU A 220 25.29 -27.24 15.28
CA LEU A 220 24.25 -26.22 15.04
C LEU A 220 23.56 -25.83 16.37
N MET A 221 23.34 -26.80 17.24
CA MET A 221 22.58 -26.63 18.48
C MET A 221 23.41 -26.20 19.68
N ASN A 222 24.69 -26.57 19.73
CA ASN A 222 25.57 -26.35 20.86
C ASN A 222 26.72 -25.37 20.55
N PRO A 223 27.38 -24.80 21.57
CA PRO A 223 28.64 -24.09 21.41
C PRO A 223 29.68 -24.94 20.70
N SER A 224 30.37 -24.36 19.71
CA SER A 224 31.34 -25.14 18.93
C SER A 224 32.48 -25.71 19.78
N LEU A 225 32.95 -25.00 20.79
CA LEU A 225 33.98 -25.50 21.73
C LEU A 225 33.56 -26.79 22.45
N LEU A 226 32.33 -26.89 22.88
CA LEU A 226 31.80 -28.08 23.55
C LEU A 226 31.77 -29.29 22.60
N VAL A 227 31.33 -29.04 21.37
CA VAL A 227 31.31 -30.08 20.31
C VAL A 227 32.72 -30.53 19.98
N PHE A 228 33.67 -29.59 19.82
CA PHE A 228 35.07 -29.89 19.53
C PHE A 228 35.68 -30.73 20.65
N TYR A 229 35.47 -30.33 21.91
CA TYR A 229 35.98 -31.11 23.06
C TYR A 229 35.44 -32.55 23.06
N HIS A 230 34.18 -32.74 22.71
CA HIS A 230 33.56 -34.08 22.62
C HIS A 230 34.24 -34.97 21.56
N TYR A 231 34.73 -34.41 20.44
CA TYR A 231 35.35 -35.16 19.35
C TYR A 231 36.86 -35.39 19.56
N VAL A 232 37.58 -34.46 20.13
CA VAL A 232 39.05 -34.46 20.15
C VAL A 232 39.68 -34.45 21.54
N GLY A 233 38.89 -34.33 22.60
CA GLY A 233 39.43 -34.18 23.96
C GLY A 233 40.20 -32.88 24.13
N PHE A 234 40.89 -32.74 25.27
CA PHE A 234 41.61 -31.52 25.63
C PHE A 234 42.80 -31.24 24.72
N ASN A 235 43.61 -32.29 24.41
CA ASN A 235 44.82 -32.15 23.61
C ASN A 235 44.52 -31.71 22.17
N GLY A 236 43.47 -32.27 21.56
CA GLY A 236 43.06 -31.90 20.21
C GLY A 236 42.39 -30.54 20.13
N LEU A 237 41.72 -30.13 21.19
CA LEU A 237 41.01 -28.86 21.29
C LEU A 237 41.96 -27.66 21.09
N ILE A 238 43.18 -27.72 21.60
CA ILE A 238 44.16 -26.65 21.43
C ILE A 238 44.48 -26.43 19.94
N TYR A 239 44.68 -27.48 19.18
CA TYR A 239 44.96 -27.38 17.74
C TYR A 239 43.75 -26.84 16.97
N LEU A 240 42.53 -27.22 17.34
CA LEU A 240 41.32 -26.70 16.72
C LEU A 240 41.11 -25.21 17.02
N ILE A 241 41.40 -24.77 18.25
CA ILE A 241 41.34 -23.34 18.61
C ILE A 241 42.36 -22.56 17.79
N ILE A 242 43.62 -23.04 17.68
CA ILE A 242 44.66 -22.40 16.87
C ILE A 242 44.24 -22.36 15.39
N TYR A 243 43.73 -23.47 14.86
CA TYR A 243 43.24 -23.59 13.48
C TYR A 243 42.16 -22.57 13.14
N ILE A 244 41.23 -22.32 14.05
CA ILE A 244 40.11 -21.36 13.83
C ILE A 244 40.57 -19.93 14.12
N CYS A 245 41.29 -19.69 15.21
CA CYS A 245 41.63 -18.35 15.66
C CYS A 245 42.66 -17.65 14.76
N ILE A 246 43.65 -18.35 14.20
CA ILE A 246 44.66 -17.71 13.34
C ILE A 246 44.02 -17.05 12.11
N PRO A 247 43.21 -17.72 11.25
CA PRO A 247 42.57 -17.08 10.12
C PRO A 247 41.68 -15.89 10.53
N ILE A 248 40.94 -16.03 11.64
CA ILE A 248 40.08 -14.99 12.14
C ILE A 248 40.84 -13.75 12.58
N LEU A 249 41.96 -13.94 13.27
CA LEU A 249 42.85 -12.84 13.72
C LEU A 249 43.44 -12.11 12.53
N ILE A 250 43.89 -12.83 11.49
CA ILE A 250 44.43 -12.26 10.25
C ILE A 250 43.35 -11.40 9.55
N ILE A 251 42.11 -11.90 9.48
CA ILE A 251 41.00 -11.17 8.88
C ILE A 251 40.64 -9.91 9.70
N CYS A 252 40.58 -10.03 11.04
CA CYS A 252 40.39 -8.90 11.94
C CYS A 252 41.49 -7.85 11.79
N TRP A 253 42.74 -8.26 11.76
CA TRP A 253 43.88 -7.37 11.56
C TRP A 253 43.76 -6.61 10.23
N SER A 254 43.42 -7.31 9.13
CA SER A 254 43.22 -6.69 7.82
C SER A 254 42.09 -5.66 7.77
N ALA A 255 41.14 -5.71 8.73
CA ALA A 255 40.03 -4.77 8.85
C ALA A 255 40.32 -3.62 9.85
N PHE A 256 41.42 -3.67 10.61
CA PHE A 256 41.70 -2.68 11.65
C PHE A 256 42.17 -1.33 11.07
N PHE A 257 42.78 -1.35 9.90
CA PHE A 257 43.31 -0.17 9.20
C PHE A 257 42.31 0.44 8.23
N ALA A 258 41.04 0.06 8.30
CA ALA A 258 40.01 0.55 7.40
C ALA A 258 39.58 1.99 7.71
N GLU A 259 39.31 2.75 6.65
CA GLU A 259 38.79 4.12 6.71
C GLU A 259 37.45 4.20 7.49
N LYS A 260 37.21 5.37 8.12
CA LYS A 260 35.96 5.64 8.84
C LYS A 260 34.74 5.45 7.93
N SER A 261 33.76 4.75 8.46
CA SER A 261 32.49 4.50 7.78
C SER A 261 31.83 5.80 7.29
N PRO A 262 31.25 5.84 6.08
CA PRO A 262 30.50 6.98 5.62
C PRO A 262 29.34 7.30 6.59
N LYS A 263 29.04 8.58 6.77
CA LYS A 263 27.89 9.01 7.58
C LYS A 263 26.61 8.38 7.03
N LYS A 264 25.79 7.86 7.92
CA LYS A 264 24.49 7.27 7.62
C LYS A 264 23.62 8.34 6.95
N GLU A 265 23.21 8.13 5.70
CA GLU A 265 22.17 8.94 5.10
C GLU A 265 20.85 8.69 5.85
N ASP A 266 20.23 9.78 6.31
CA ASP A 266 18.96 9.66 7.03
C ASP A 266 17.82 9.47 6.03
N ASN A 267 17.57 8.19 5.67
CA ASN A 267 16.44 7.80 4.82
C ASN A 267 15.08 7.93 5.54
N LYS A 268 15.02 8.53 6.74
CA LYS A 268 13.79 8.70 7.49
C LYS A 268 12.79 9.63 6.83
N LYS A 269 13.26 10.65 6.11
CA LYS A 269 12.41 11.70 5.53
C LYS A 269 11.28 11.19 4.62
N TYR A 270 11.51 10.13 3.86
CA TYR A 270 10.50 9.65 2.89
C TYR A 270 9.42 8.75 3.51
N VAL A 271 9.75 8.03 4.59
CA VAL A 271 8.75 7.23 5.32
C VAL A 271 7.82 8.15 6.12
N GLU A 272 8.27 9.35 6.49
CA GLU A 272 7.45 10.39 7.09
C GLU A 272 6.41 10.97 6.11
N LEU A 273 6.59 10.79 4.81
CA LEU A 273 5.59 11.16 3.79
C LEU A 273 4.41 10.18 3.69
N LEU A 274 4.52 8.99 4.28
CA LEU A 274 3.51 7.94 4.17
C LEU A 274 2.10 8.38 4.61
N PRO A 275 1.90 9.17 5.67
CA PRO A 275 0.60 9.71 6.02
C PRO A 275 -0.02 10.57 4.92
N HIS A 276 0.80 11.26 4.13
CA HIS A 276 0.38 12.14 3.05
C HIS A 276 0.20 11.44 1.69
N ILE A 277 0.34 10.11 1.67
CA ILE A 277 0.13 9.29 0.46
C ILE A 277 -1.22 8.60 0.58
N ASN A 278 -2.05 8.74 -0.48
CA ASN A 278 -3.35 8.09 -0.54
C ASN A 278 -3.22 6.59 -0.22
N SER A 279 -4.13 6.06 0.58
CA SER A 279 -4.13 4.66 1.02
C SER A 279 -4.04 3.65 -0.14
N HIS A 280 -4.56 4.01 -1.33
CA HIS A 280 -4.47 3.21 -2.55
C HIS A 280 -3.03 3.10 -3.05
N ASP A 281 -2.26 4.17 -2.96
CA ASP A 281 -0.90 4.28 -3.51
C ASP A 281 0.20 3.91 -2.52
N ARG A 282 -0.13 3.83 -1.22
CA ARG A 282 0.84 3.49 -0.16
C ARG A 282 1.61 2.19 -0.44
N LEU A 283 0.94 1.19 -0.99
CA LEU A 283 1.57 -0.10 -1.31
C LEU A 283 2.62 0.06 -2.42
N VAL A 284 2.29 0.78 -3.49
CA VAL A 284 3.20 1.03 -4.62
C VAL A 284 4.37 1.91 -4.17
N PHE A 285 4.07 2.97 -3.40
CA PHE A 285 5.10 3.85 -2.83
C PHE A 285 6.12 3.08 -1.99
N LEU A 286 5.66 2.23 -1.06
CA LEU A 286 6.55 1.44 -0.20
C LEU A 286 7.35 0.42 -1.00
N GLU A 287 6.75 -0.22 -2.00
CA GLU A 287 7.47 -1.17 -2.86
C GLU A 287 8.61 -0.49 -3.61
N GLU A 288 8.35 0.65 -4.23
CA GLU A 288 9.36 1.40 -4.97
C GLU A 288 10.38 2.08 -4.07
N TYR A 289 9.94 2.58 -2.91
CA TYR A 289 10.83 3.23 -1.95
C TYR A 289 11.88 2.27 -1.39
N PHE A 290 11.50 1.04 -1.07
CA PHE A 290 12.40 0.03 -0.52
C PHE A 290 13.08 -0.84 -1.57
N SER A 291 12.75 -0.71 -2.85
CA SER A 291 13.42 -1.42 -3.94
C SER A 291 14.82 -0.86 -4.21
N ALA A 292 15.70 -1.68 -4.77
CA ALA A 292 17.03 -1.28 -5.23
C ALA A 292 16.96 -0.27 -6.39
N GLU A 293 15.96 -0.41 -7.26
CA GLU A 293 15.65 0.55 -8.31
C GLU A 293 14.40 1.34 -7.95
N LYS A 294 14.54 2.67 -7.92
CA LYS A 294 13.40 3.55 -7.68
C LYS A 294 12.48 3.52 -8.88
N GLY A 295 11.23 3.14 -8.67
CA GLY A 295 10.22 3.06 -9.70
C GLY A 295 9.75 4.43 -10.18
N GLU A 296 8.94 4.41 -11.21
CA GLU A 296 8.46 5.63 -11.86
C GLU A 296 7.49 6.43 -10.98
N TYR A 297 6.66 5.74 -10.20
CA TYR A 297 5.75 6.37 -9.25
C TYR A 297 6.50 7.25 -8.25
N LEU A 298 7.52 6.71 -7.58
CA LEU A 298 8.31 7.46 -6.59
C LEU A 298 9.05 8.62 -7.24
N LYS A 299 9.63 8.44 -8.42
CA LYS A 299 10.31 9.52 -9.17
C LYS A 299 9.34 10.66 -9.48
N ASN A 300 8.15 10.34 -9.95
CA ASN A 300 7.12 11.32 -10.28
C ASN A 300 6.59 12.02 -9.03
N TYR A 301 6.33 11.28 -7.95
CA TYR A 301 5.92 11.85 -6.67
C TYR A 301 6.95 12.87 -6.14
N LEU A 302 8.23 12.49 -6.13
CA LEU A 302 9.31 13.37 -5.69
C LEU A 302 9.48 14.59 -6.61
N LYS A 303 9.31 14.42 -7.93
CA LYS A 303 9.36 15.53 -8.89
C LYS A 303 8.27 16.55 -8.63
N LEU A 304 7.04 16.10 -8.33
CA LEU A 304 5.90 16.97 -8.04
C LEU A 304 6.04 17.70 -6.70
N ASN A 305 6.53 17.02 -5.67
CA ASN A 305 6.43 17.50 -4.29
C ASN A 305 7.80 17.80 -3.64
N ARG A 306 8.89 17.82 -4.40
CA ARG A 306 10.26 17.97 -3.87
C ARG A 306 10.47 19.25 -3.08
N ASP A 307 9.95 20.38 -3.57
CA ASP A 307 10.20 21.71 -3.03
C ASP A 307 8.93 22.33 -2.43
N VAL A 308 7.99 21.50 -1.99
CA VAL A 308 6.67 21.89 -1.50
C VAL A 308 6.54 21.50 -0.03
N ALA A 309 6.12 22.41 0.82
CA ALA A 309 5.69 22.10 2.18
C ALA A 309 4.21 21.68 2.15
N ILE A 310 3.90 20.45 2.53
CA ILE A 310 2.53 19.94 2.66
C ILE A 310 1.99 20.43 4.00
N ILE A 311 0.88 21.17 3.98
CA ILE A 311 0.22 21.74 5.17
C ILE A 311 -0.89 20.80 5.62
N GLU A 312 -1.76 20.36 4.68
CA GLU A 312 -2.94 19.54 4.98
C GLU A 312 -3.29 18.65 3.80
N ASP A 313 -3.88 17.47 4.09
CA ASP A 313 -4.35 16.51 3.10
C ASP A 313 -5.88 16.48 3.10
N TYR A 314 -6.47 16.78 1.94
CA TYR A 314 -7.91 16.78 1.69
C TYR A 314 -8.38 15.56 0.88
N SER A 315 -7.57 14.52 0.79
CA SER A 315 -7.85 13.33 -0.03
C SER A 315 -8.93 12.43 0.56
N ALA A 316 -10.16 12.87 0.61
CA ALA A 316 -11.32 12.17 1.19
C ALA A 316 -11.73 10.88 0.43
N GLY A 317 -10.76 9.98 0.15
CA GLY A 317 -11.00 8.67 -0.44
C GLY A 317 -11.19 8.65 -1.97
N SER A 318 -10.90 9.76 -2.66
CA SER A 318 -10.83 9.80 -4.13
C SER A 318 -9.57 9.08 -4.64
N ASN A 319 -9.53 8.78 -5.95
CA ASN A 319 -8.32 8.22 -6.58
C ASN A 319 -7.27 9.31 -6.86
N ALA A 320 -7.65 10.57 -6.81
CA ALA A 320 -6.73 11.70 -6.86
C ALA A 320 -6.44 12.21 -5.45
N THR A 321 -5.22 12.65 -5.21
CA THR A 321 -4.78 13.28 -3.97
C THR A 321 -4.90 14.79 -4.09
N THR A 322 -5.54 15.43 -3.11
CA THR A 322 -5.63 16.90 -3.00
C THR A 322 -4.94 17.33 -1.73
N ILE A 323 -3.92 18.18 -1.83
CA ILE A 323 -3.14 18.69 -0.71
C ILE A 323 -3.13 20.22 -0.71
N LEU A 324 -3.18 20.81 0.48
CA LEU A 324 -2.81 22.20 0.69
C LEU A 324 -1.30 22.27 0.90
N CYS A 325 -0.63 23.10 0.14
CA CYS A 325 0.81 23.21 0.20
C CYS A 325 1.29 24.65 0.04
N SER A 326 2.54 24.86 0.43
CA SER A 326 3.23 26.15 0.30
C SER A 326 4.56 25.98 -0.40
N LYS A 327 4.87 26.92 -1.29
CA LYS A 327 6.16 27.05 -1.98
C LYS A 327 6.47 28.54 -2.16
N ASN A 328 7.69 28.95 -1.79
CA ASN A 328 8.13 30.36 -1.94
C ASN A 328 7.16 31.38 -1.32
N ASN A 329 6.60 31.08 -0.14
CA ASN A 329 5.61 31.89 0.58
C ASN A 329 4.22 32.00 -0.11
N GLU A 330 3.98 31.27 -1.19
CA GLU A 330 2.67 31.16 -1.81
C GLU A 330 1.99 29.88 -1.34
N THR A 331 0.73 29.98 -0.95
CA THR A 331 -0.10 28.84 -0.53
C THR A 331 -1.08 28.50 -1.66
N PHE A 332 -1.21 27.21 -1.97
CA PHE A 332 -2.08 26.73 -3.04
C PHE A 332 -2.54 25.29 -2.77
N TYR A 333 -3.62 24.90 -3.41
CA TYR A 333 -4.05 23.50 -3.46
C TYR A 333 -3.40 22.81 -4.65
N ARG A 334 -2.84 21.62 -4.44
CA ARG A 334 -2.35 20.73 -5.51
C ARG A 334 -3.20 19.48 -5.56
N LYS A 335 -3.74 19.19 -6.74
CA LYS A 335 -4.42 17.93 -7.03
C LYS A 335 -3.60 17.13 -8.01
N TYR A 336 -3.34 15.84 -7.69
CA TYR A 336 -2.55 14.98 -8.56
C TYR A 336 -3.03 13.52 -8.52
N SER A 337 -2.72 12.79 -9.57
CA SER A 337 -3.03 11.36 -9.73
C SER A 337 -1.98 10.65 -10.56
N PHE A 338 -1.85 9.33 -10.36
CA PHE A 338 -0.86 8.49 -11.03
C PHE A 338 -1.51 7.33 -11.78
N GLY A 339 -0.79 6.79 -12.78
CA GLY A 339 -1.21 5.63 -13.54
C GLY A 339 -2.53 5.85 -14.28
N LYS A 340 -3.45 4.91 -14.18
CA LYS A 340 -4.74 4.96 -14.91
C LYS A 340 -5.61 6.17 -14.58
N ASP A 341 -5.49 6.67 -13.36
CA ASP A 341 -6.29 7.81 -12.89
C ASP A 341 -5.71 9.16 -13.37
N ALA A 342 -4.45 9.20 -13.84
CA ALA A 342 -3.84 10.40 -14.41
C ALA A 342 -4.60 10.91 -15.63
N LYS A 343 -5.04 10.01 -16.53
CA LYS A 343 -5.84 10.38 -17.70
C LYS A 343 -7.18 11.01 -17.30
N LYS A 344 -7.88 10.42 -16.32
CA LYS A 344 -9.14 10.98 -15.83
C LYS A 344 -8.95 12.38 -15.25
N LEU A 345 -7.86 12.62 -14.53
CA LEU A 345 -7.55 13.93 -13.98
C LEU A 345 -7.21 14.94 -15.10
N HIS A 346 -6.53 14.49 -16.16
CA HIS A 346 -6.25 15.32 -17.33
C HIS A 346 -7.54 15.70 -18.09
N ASP A 347 -8.47 14.77 -18.26
CA ASP A 347 -9.78 15.05 -18.86
C ASP A 347 -10.55 16.10 -18.02
N GLN A 348 -10.44 16.04 -16.69
CA GLN A 348 -11.00 17.05 -15.77
C GLN A 348 -10.37 18.43 -15.97
N ILE A 349 -9.05 18.51 -16.13
CA ILE A 349 -8.34 19.77 -16.44
C ILE A 349 -8.85 20.39 -17.75
N ASN A 350 -8.98 19.57 -18.80
CA ASN A 350 -9.44 20.03 -20.09
C ASN A 350 -10.88 20.58 -20.01
N TRP A 351 -11.75 19.89 -19.29
CA TRP A 351 -13.12 20.36 -19.05
C TRP A 351 -13.14 21.70 -18.29
N ILE A 352 -12.33 21.86 -17.23
CA ILE A 352 -12.24 23.13 -16.48
C ILE A 352 -11.79 24.27 -17.41
N LYS A 353 -10.77 24.03 -18.22
CA LYS A 353 -10.24 25.05 -19.18
C LYS A 353 -11.27 25.46 -20.23
N GLU A 354 -12.05 24.52 -20.74
CA GLU A 354 -13.10 24.76 -21.72
C GLU A 354 -14.20 25.65 -21.15
N HIS A 355 -14.53 25.49 -19.86
CA HIS A 355 -15.69 26.14 -19.25
C HIS A 355 -15.33 27.31 -18.29
N GLN A 356 -14.06 27.52 -17.93
CA GLN A 356 -13.62 28.52 -16.92
C GLN A 356 -13.96 29.97 -17.29
N ASN A 357 -14.17 30.29 -18.57
CA ASN A 357 -14.56 31.63 -19.00
C ASN A 357 -16.08 31.86 -18.97
N LYS A 358 -16.87 30.81 -18.77
CA LYS A 358 -18.34 30.84 -18.77
C LYS A 358 -18.92 30.58 -17.38
N LEU A 359 -18.28 29.71 -16.63
CA LEU A 359 -18.69 29.30 -15.30
C LEU A 359 -17.78 29.86 -14.23
N THR A 360 -18.32 30.01 -13.03
CA THR A 360 -17.56 30.38 -11.83
C THR A 360 -16.80 29.16 -11.30
N LEU A 361 -15.71 28.79 -11.98
CA LEU A 361 -14.85 27.65 -11.64
C LEU A 361 -13.59 28.09 -10.92
N THR A 362 -12.96 27.14 -10.21
CA THR A 362 -11.60 27.35 -9.72
C THR A 362 -10.64 27.60 -10.88
N LYS A 363 -9.62 28.47 -10.67
CA LYS A 363 -8.59 28.74 -11.66
C LYS A 363 -7.48 27.69 -11.57
N ILE A 364 -6.99 27.22 -12.71
CA ILE A 364 -5.78 26.40 -12.79
C ILE A 364 -4.59 27.34 -12.95
N THR A 365 -3.66 27.33 -11.98
CA THR A 365 -2.46 28.20 -11.99
C THR A 365 -1.23 27.50 -12.55
N ASN A 366 -1.18 26.18 -12.43
CA ASN A 366 -0.09 25.35 -12.94
C ASN A 366 -0.62 23.97 -13.25
N GLU A 367 -0.04 23.32 -14.27
CA GLU A 367 -0.42 21.95 -14.63
C GLU A 367 0.78 21.13 -15.12
N TYR A 368 0.72 19.84 -14.91
CA TYR A 368 1.66 18.88 -15.45
C TYR A 368 0.94 17.60 -15.85
N TYR A 369 1.18 17.11 -17.06
CA TYR A 369 0.65 15.86 -17.54
C TYR A 369 1.68 15.05 -18.33
N ASN A 370 1.73 13.76 -18.06
CA ASN A 370 2.27 12.72 -18.94
C ASN A 370 1.43 11.45 -18.72
N ASP A 371 1.69 10.39 -19.49
CA ASP A 371 0.88 9.16 -19.50
C ASP A 371 0.73 8.50 -18.11
N ASN A 372 1.64 8.78 -17.18
CA ASN A 372 1.70 8.15 -15.86
C ASN A 372 1.44 9.10 -14.68
N VAL A 373 1.39 10.40 -14.91
CA VAL A 373 1.11 11.38 -13.85
C VAL A 373 0.40 12.60 -14.41
N CYS A 374 -0.60 13.06 -13.67
CA CYS A 374 -1.28 14.33 -13.90
C CYS A 374 -1.35 15.12 -12.61
N SER A 375 -1.12 16.41 -12.69
CA SER A 375 -1.32 17.33 -11.57
C SER A 375 -1.74 18.71 -12.03
N TYR A 376 -2.47 19.42 -11.17
CA TYR A 376 -2.71 20.85 -11.33
C TYR A 376 -2.77 21.55 -9.98
N ASP A 377 -2.48 22.85 -10.00
CA ASP A 377 -2.50 23.72 -8.84
C ASP A 377 -3.69 24.69 -8.93
N MET A 378 -4.30 24.96 -7.79
CA MET A 378 -5.41 25.90 -7.62
C MET A 378 -5.03 26.93 -6.56
N PRO A 379 -5.41 28.22 -6.70
CA PRO A 379 -5.09 29.24 -5.71
C PRO A 379 -5.76 28.93 -4.37
N TYR A 380 -5.04 29.17 -3.29
CA TYR A 380 -5.63 29.21 -1.96
C TYR A 380 -6.40 30.53 -1.80
N VAL A 381 -7.67 30.42 -1.43
CA VAL A 381 -8.52 31.59 -1.17
C VAL A 381 -8.82 31.65 0.33
N PRO A 382 -8.28 32.65 1.06
CA PRO A 382 -8.54 32.81 2.47
C PRO A 382 -10.06 32.95 2.76
N GLY A 383 -10.54 32.28 3.80
CA GLY A 383 -11.95 32.28 4.18
C GLY A 383 -12.88 31.45 3.29
N ALA A 384 -12.36 30.77 2.25
CA ALA A 384 -13.11 29.84 1.46
C ALA A 384 -13.33 28.52 2.25
N VAL A 385 -14.58 28.04 2.24
CA VAL A 385 -14.99 26.78 2.88
C VAL A 385 -15.92 26.03 1.97
N THR A 386 -16.03 24.71 2.14
CA THR A 386 -17.06 23.93 1.43
C THR A 386 -18.45 24.45 1.77
N CYS A 387 -19.38 24.37 0.84
CA CYS A 387 -20.77 24.79 1.08
C CYS A 387 -21.40 23.97 2.21
N PHE A 388 -20.96 22.71 2.44
CA PHE A 388 -21.33 21.94 3.62
C PHE A 388 -21.03 22.68 4.93
N ASN A 389 -19.79 23.17 5.08
CA ASN A 389 -19.38 23.94 6.25
C ASN A 389 -20.07 25.31 6.29
N TYR A 390 -20.27 25.94 5.13
CA TYR A 390 -20.89 27.25 5.01
C TYR A 390 -22.35 27.23 5.53
N VAL A 391 -23.17 26.26 5.10
CA VAL A 391 -24.58 26.16 5.51
C VAL A 391 -24.76 25.93 7.00
N HIS A 392 -23.76 25.38 7.71
CA HIS A 392 -23.81 25.15 9.15
C HIS A 392 -23.25 26.34 9.97
N THR A 393 -22.64 27.31 9.34
CA THR A 393 -21.98 28.45 10.03
C THR A 393 -22.51 29.82 9.61
N MET A 394 -23.29 29.89 8.54
CA MET A 394 -23.82 31.13 8.00
C MET A 394 -25.36 31.12 8.00
N PRO A 395 -26.02 32.29 7.93
CA PRO A 395 -27.46 32.38 7.86
C PRO A 395 -28.05 31.62 6.66
N PHE A 396 -29.24 31.04 6.86
CA PHE A 396 -29.94 30.23 5.84
C PHE A 396 -30.08 30.95 4.50
N TYR A 397 -30.51 32.20 4.49
CA TYR A 397 -30.73 32.97 3.25
C TYR A 397 -29.44 33.13 2.43
N GLN A 398 -28.29 33.37 3.09
CA GLN A 398 -27.01 33.47 2.40
C GLN A 398 -26.57 32.09 1.82
N SER A 399 -26.84 31.03 2.57
CA SER A 399 -26.53 29.68 2.14
C SER A 399 -27.40 29.27 0.93
N TRP A 400 -28.65 29.55 0.96
CA TRP A 400 -29.57 29.31 -0.15
C TRP A 400 -29.21 30.16 -1.38
N ASP A 401 -28.90 31.44 -1.21
CA ASP A 401 -28.51 32.32 -2.30
C ASP A 401 -27.27 31.81 -3.03
N ASN A 402 -26.22 31.39 -2.32
CA ASN A 402 -25.01 30.84 -2.94
C ASN A 402 -25.33 29.54 -3.72
N ILE A 403 -26.14 28.64 -3.17
CA ILE A 403 -26.55 27.42 -3.87
C ILE A 403 -27.35 27.77 -5.10
N LYS A 404 -28.34 28.68 -4.97
CA LYS A 404 -29.17 29.11 -6.09
C LYS A 404 -28.37 29.80 -7.19
N PHE A 405 -27.45 30.68 -6.83
CA PHE A 405 -26.55 31.32 -7.82
C PHE A 405 -25.69 30.30 -8.56
N ALA A 406 -25.15 29.28 -7.86
CA ALA A 406 -24.40 28.22 -8.50
C ALA A 406 -25.28 27.38 -9.46
N LEU A 407 -26.52 27.08 -9.08
CA LEU A 407 -27.49 26.41 -9.96
C LEU A 407 -27.84 27.27 -11.18
N ASP A 408 -28.16 28.56 -10.97
CA ASP A 408 -28.48 29.49 -12.06
C ASP A 408 -27.25 29.68 -13.01
N ASP A 409 -26.04 29.61 -12.50
CA ASP A 409 -24.79 29.66 -13.30
C ASP A 409 -24.67 28.43 -14.19
N LEU A 410 -24.86 27.21 -13.63
CA LEU A 410 -24.90 25.98 -14.41
C LEU A 410 -25.96 26.04 -15.50
N ASP A 411 -27.17 26.48 -15.15
CA ASP A 411 -28.31 26.55 -16.09
C ASP A 411 -28.03 27.43 -17.28
N LYS A 412 -27.51 28.63 -17.04
CA LYS A 412 -27.32 29.65 -18.07
C LYS A 412 -26.07 29.37 -18.91
N ASN A 413 -25.02 28.90 -18.29
CA ASN A 413 -23.69 28.92 -18.85
C ASN A 413 -23.12 27.53 -19.18
N LEU A 414 -23.76 26.43 -18.71
CA LEU A 414 -23.35 25.06 -18.97
C LEU A 414 -24.46 24.24 -19.63
N HIS A 415 -25.65 24.15 -19.00
CA HIS A 415 -26.75 23.31 -19.47
C HIS A 415 -27.37 23.78 -20.80
N THR A 416 -26.96 24.90 -21.33
CA THR A 416 -27.30 25.41 -22.66
C THR A 416 -26.34 24.96 -23.76
N ILE A 417 -25.15 24.47 -23.38
CA ILE A 417 -24.09 24.06 -24.32
C ILE A 417 -24.41 22.63 -24.80
N ASN A 418 -24.25 22.39 -26.11
CA ASN A 418 -24.45 21.08 -26.73
C ASN A 418 -25.83 20.45 -26.45
N ARG A 419 -26.85 21.29 -26.26
CA ARG A 419 -28.18 20.84 -25.89
C ARG A 419 -28.82 20.02 -27.03
N ARG A 420 -29.28 18.81 -26.67
CA ARG A 420 -29.95 17.87 -27.59
C ARG A 420 -31.01 17.05 -26.86
N LYS A 421 -31.91 16.42 -27.60
CA LYS A 421 -32.88 15.47 -27.01
C LYS A 421 -32.21 14.20 -26.54
N SER A 422 -32.75 13.57 -25.54
CA SER A 422 -32.39 12.22 -25.13
C SER A 422 -32.70 11.20 -26.23
N ASP A 423 -32.03 10.10 -26.21
CA ASP A 423 -32.25 8.97 -27.13
C ASP A 423 -32.36 7.66 -26.34
N ALA A 424 -33.19 6.75 -26.88
CA ALA A 424 -33.49 5.48 -26.20
C ALA A 424 -32.27 4.58 -26.01
N ASP A 425 -31.31 4.57 -26.96
CA ASP A 425 -30.14 3.73 -26.88
C ASP A 425 -29.20 4.19 -25.75
N THR A 426 -29.02 5.50 -25.59
CA THR A 426 -28.19 6.06 -24.51
C THR A 426 -28.86 5.85 -23.15
N ILE A 427 -30.19 6.03 -23.05
CA ILE A 427 -30.97 5.74 -21.83
C ILE A 427 -30.80 4.26 -21.46
N LYS A 428 -30.99 3.35 -22.41
CA LYS A 428 -30.79 1.91 -22.18
C LYS A 428 -29.38 1.59 -21.69
N LYS A 429 -28.33 2.07 -22.36
CA LYS A 429 -26.93 1.91 -21.93
C LYS A 429 -26.69 2.47 -20.52
N TYR A 430 -27.31 3.58 -20.18
CA TYR A 430 -27.21 4.17 -18.84
C TYR A 430 -27.85 3.26 -17.79
N ILE A 431 -29.06 2.77 -18.04
CA ILE A 431 -29.77 1.84 -17.13
C ILE A 431 -28.96 0.56 -16.96
N ASP A 432 -28.52 -0.09 -18.04
CA ASP A 432 -27.72 -1.31 -18.00
C ASP A 432 -26.47 -1.12 -17.14
N ASN A 433 -25.69 -0.07 -17.40
CA ASN A 433 -24.40 0.13 -16.76
C ASN A 433 -24.49 0.70 -15.33
N LYS A 434 -25.49 1.53 -15.05
CA LYS A 434 -25.56 2.26 -13.76
C LYS A 434 -26.62 1.71 -12.80
N VAL A 435 -27.61 0.97 -13.31
CA VAL A 435 -28.65 0.34 -12.50
C VAL A 435 -28.43 -1.17 -12.42
N ILE A 436 -28.61 -1.90 -13.52
CA ILE A 436 -28.64 -3.36 -13.53
C ILE A 436 -27.32 -3.96 -13.01
N ILE A 437 -26.18 -3.55 -13.59
CA ILE A 437 -24.86 -4.02 -13.16
C ILE A 437 -24.57 -3.69 -11.68
N ASN A 438 -25.00 -2.51 -11.21
CA ASN A 438 -24.76 -2.13 -9.82
C ASN A 438 -25.69 -2.85 -8.85
N LEU A 439 -26.97 -3.10 -9.20
CA LEU A 439 -27.87 -3.93 -8.41
C LEU A 439 -27.28 -5.34 -8.19
N GLU A 440 -26.76 -5.97 -9.25
CA GLU A 440 -26.11 -7.28 -9.13
C GLU A 440 -24.89 -7.25 -8.18
N LYS A 441 -24.05 -6.21 -8.28
CA LYS A 441 -22.90 -6.03 -7.37
C LYS A 441 -23.35 -5.81 -5.92
N ILE A 442 -24.43 -5.06 -5.70
CA ILE A 442 -25.01 -4.79 -4.39
C ILE A 442 -25.55 -6.08 -3.77
N LYS A 443 -26.35 -6.84 -4.54
CA LYS A 443 -26.91 -8.13 -4.10
C LYS A 443 -25.84 -9.14 -3.69
N ASN A 444 -24.69 -9.11 -4.32
CA ASN A 444 -23.55 -9.97 -3.99
C ASN A 444 -22.63 -9.42 -2.88
N GLY A 445 -22.91 -8.24 -2.35
CA GLY A 445 -22.15 -7.61 -1.26
C GLY A 445 -22.19 -8.47 0.03
N LYS A 446 -21.03 -8.74 0.63
CA LYS A 446 -20.88 -9.63 1.79
C LYS A 446 -21.87 -9.36 2.93
N TYR A 447 -22.09 -8.09 3.27
CA TYR A 447 -22.96 -7.69 4.38
C TYR A 447 -24.40 -7.43 3.96
N ILE A 448 -24.67 -7.23 2.65
CA ILE A 448 -26.00 -6.95 2.11
C ILE A 448 -26.72 -8.24 1.73
N LYS A 449 -26.02 -9.20 1.12
CA LYS A 449 -26.59 -10.47 0.67
C LYS A 449 -27.43 -11.19 1.75
N PRO A 450 -27.03 -11.28 3.03
CA PRO A 450 -27.83 -11.89 4.08
C PRO A 450 -29.12 -11.13 4.40
N LEU A 451 -29.17 -9.80 4.12
CA LEU A 451 -30.35 -8.97 4.37
C LEU A 451 -31.45 -9.21 3.31
N LEU A 452 -31.08 -9.61 2.09
CA LEU A 452 -32.03 -9.71 0.97
C LEU A 452 -33.13 -10.76 1.18
N LYS A 453 -32.99 -11.68 2.14
CA LYS A 453 -34.03 -12.64 2.52
C LYS A 453 -35.21 -12.03 3.27
N TYR A 454 -35.03 -10.82 3.81
CA TYR A 454 -36.07 -10.12 4.56
C TYR A 454 -36.84 -9.18 3.63
N GLU A 455 -38.17 -9.24 3.69
CA GLU A 455 -39.03 -8.32 2.96
C GLU A 455 -38.92 -6.87 3.48
N TYR A 456 -38.68 -6.76 4.79
CA TYR A 456 -38.51 -5.49 5.49
C TYR A 456 -37.22 -5.43 6.25
N ILE A 457 -36.64 -4.22 6.31
CA ILE A 457 -35.52 -3.91 7.19
C ILE A 457 -35.93 -2.76 8.13
N TYR A 458 -35.28 -2.73 9.29
CA TYR A 458 -35.48 -1.65 10.27
C TYR A 458 -34.22 -0.78 10.29
N ILE A 459 -34.39 0.50 10.04
CA ILE A 459 -33.31 1.50 10.08
C ILE A 459 -33.63 2.48 11.19
N ASN A 460 -32.78 2.51 12.23
CA ASN A 460 -32.99 3.32 13.43
C ASN A 460 -34.43 3.13 13.99
N GLY A 461 -34.88 1.89 14.10
CA GLY A 461 -36.18 1.50 14.59
C GLY A 461 -37.38 1.71 13.64
N LYS A 462 -37.20 2.38 12.51
CA LYS A 462 -38.26 2.60 11.50
C LYS A 462 -38.26 1.50 10.44
N LYS A 463 -39.45 0.98 10.12
CA LYS A 463 -39.68 -0.09 9.14
C LYS A 463 -39.65 0.43 7.70
N TYR A 464 -38.88 -0.24 6.83
CA TYR A 464 -38.77 0.05 5.38
C TYR A 464 -38.91 -1.23 4.57
N HIS A 465 -39.44 -1.16 3.36
CA HIS A 465 -39.26 -2.23 2.36
C HIS A 465 -37.79 -2.38 2.02
N ASN A 466 -37.41 -3.62 1.73
CA ASN A 466 -36.01 -3.91 1.38
C ASN A 466 -35.77 -3.74 -0.14
N LEU A 467 -34.52 -3.76 -0.59
CA LEU A 467 -34.11 -3.51 -1.97
C LEU A 467 -34.91 -4.31 -3.03
N PRO A 468 -35.21 -5.62 -2.86
CA PRO A 468 -35.98 -6.37 -3.85
C PRO A 468 -37.36 -5.77 -4.17
N TYR A 469 -37.99 -5.12 -3.19
CA TYR A 469 -39.27 -4.47 -3.40
C TYR A 469 -39.19 -3.30 -4.40
N PHE A 470 -38.10 -2.55 -4.39
CA PHE A 470 -37.91 -1.37 -5.25
C PHE A 470 -37.47 -1.74 -6.67
N GLU A 471 -37.09 -3.01 -6.95
CA GLU A 471 -36.64 -3.45 -8.28
C GLU A 471 -37.72 -3.28 -9.36
N LYS A 472 -39.02 -3.28 -8.98
CA LYS A 472 -40.11 -2.98 -9.88
C LYS A 472 -40.07 -1.56 -10.47
N TYR A 473 -39.38 -0.63 -9.79
CA TYR A 473 -39.17 0.75 -10.24
C TYR A 473 -37.73 0.95 -10.79
N LEU A 474 -36.88 -0.03 -10.68
CA LEU A 474 -35.47 0.03 -11.08
C LEU A 474 -35.17 -0.90 -12.27
N ASN A 475 -36.15 -1.20 -13.09
CA ASN A 475 -36.00 -1.99 -14.32
C ASN A 475 -35.98 -1.09 -15.56
N GLU A 476 -35.63 -1.66 -16.71
CA GLU A 476 -35.50 -0.94 -17.97
C GLU A 476 -36.83 -0.34 -18.44
N ASP A 477 -37.93 -1.10 -18.36
CA ASP A 477 -39.22 -0.66 -18.86
C ASP A 477 -39.79 0.55 -18.09
N TYR A 478 -39.58 0.59 -16.79
CA TYR A 478 -39.99 1.66 -15.94
C TYR A 478 -39.12 2.91 -16.10
N LEU A 479 -37.82 2.76 -15.96
CA LEU A 479 -36.89 3.87 -15.99
C LEU A 479 -36.75 4.52 -17.37
N SER A 480 -36.91 3.76 -18.47
CA SER A 480 -36.96 4.33 -19.81
C SER A 480 -38.12 5.31 -19.99
N LYS A 481 -39.27 5.06 -19.35
CA LYS A 481 -40.42 6.00 -19.35
C LYS A 481 -40.13 7.24 -18.50
N VAL A 482 -39.50 7.06 -17.34
CA VAL A 482 -39.15 8.17 -16.45
C VAL A 482 -38.16 9.13 -17.12
N PHE A 483 -37.18 8.60 -17.86
CA PHE A 483 -36.11 9.40 -18.50
C PHE A 483 -36.43 9.80 -19.95
N ALA A 484 -37.58 9.41 -20.51
CA ALA A 484 -37.91 9.66 -21.91
C ALA A 484 -37.89 11.16 -22.30
N ASN A 485 -38.23 12.03 -21.35
CA ASN A 485 -38.28 13.49 -21.55
C ASN A 485 -37.01 14.21 -21.06
N ASP A 486 -35.97 13.48 -20.64
CA ASP A 486 -34.69 14.08 -20.31
C ASP A 486 -34.09 14.74 -21.55
N PHE A 487 -33.19 15.69 -21.34
CA PHE A 487 -32.38 16.26 -22.42
C PHE A 487 -30.91 16.19 -22.04
N TYR A 488 -30.05 16.24 -23.04
CA TYR A 488 -28.60 16.21 -22.87
C TYR A 488 -27.98 17.59 -23.10
N SER A 489 -26.92 17.85 -22.39
CA SER A 489 -26.07 19.04 -22.55
C SER A 489 -24.71 18.78 -21.92
N ASP A 490 -23.84 19.77 -21.92
CA ASP A 490 -22.69 19.73 -21.05
C ASP A 490 -23.13 19.80 -19.59
N ILE A 491 -22.51 18.98 -18.72
CA ILE A 491 -22.84 18.87 -17.29
C ILE A 491 -21.59 18.89 -16.44
N HIS A 492 -21.73 19.24 -15.16
CA HIS A 492 -20.67 19.12 -14.18
C HIS A 492 -20.42 17.65 -13.77
N GLY A 493 -21.49 16.86 -13.67
CA GLY A 493 -21.45 15.40 -13.45
C GLY A 493 -21.16 14.96 -12.02
N ASP A 494 -20.80 15.87 -11.11
CA ASP A 494 -20.59 15.61 -9.67
C ASP A 494 -20.91 16.83 -8.80
N PHE A 495 -22.03 17.49 -9.06
CA PHE A 495 -22.44 18.73 -8.39
C PHE A 495 -22.99 18.47 -6.99
N THR A 496 -22.11 18.10 -6.06
CA THR A 496 -22.43 17.91 -4.63
C THR A 496 -22.25 19.21 -3.85
N ILE A 497 -22.79 19.26 -2.64
CA ILE A 497 -22.63 20.42 -1.75
C ILE A 497 -21.16 20.64 -1.34
N GLU A 498 -20.32 19.61 -1.37
CA GLU A 498 -18.88 19.71 -1.08
C GLU A 498 -18.09 20.27 -2.26
N ASN A 499 -18.60 20.16 -3.48
CA ASN A 499 -17.96 20.69 -4.69
C ASN A 499 -18.36 22.16 -5.00
N ILE A 500 -19.18 22.77 -4.14
CA ILE A 500 -19.45 24.19 -4.12
C ILE A 500 -18.62 24.79 -2.98
N ILE A 501 -17.71 25.68 -3.30
CA ILE A 501 -16.87 26.41 -2.33
C ILE A 501 -17.47 27.80 -2.13
N CYS A 502 -17.72 28.18 -0.88
CA CYS A 502 -18.33 29.46 -0.51
C CYS A 502 -17.32 30.34 0.24
N LEU A 503 -17.41 31.66 0.03
CA LEU A 503 -16.60 32.66 0.72
C LEU A 503 -17.39 33.18 1.94
N LYS A 504 -16.83 33.00 3.14
CA LYS A 504 -17.43 33.55 4.38
C LYS A 504 -17.43 35.10 4.38
N GLU A 505 -16.36 35.66 3.85
CA GLU A 505 -16.20 37.11 3.68
C GLU A 505 -16.02 37.41 2.19
N LYS A 506 -16.86 38.25 1.64
CA LYS A 506 -16.78 38.70 0.25
C LYS A 506 -16.64 40.21 0.16
N ARG A 507 -15.82 40.67 -0.75
CA ARG A 507 -15.73 42.08 -1.10
C ARG A 507 -17.01 42.51 -1.85
N GLN A 508 -17.28 43.82 -1.83
CA GLN A 508 -18.39 44.36 -2.61
C GLN A 508 -18.25 43.96 -4.09
N ASN A 509 -19.31 43.41 -4.70
CA ASN A 509 -19.33 42.89 -6.06
C ASN A 509 -18.50 41.59 -6.31
N GLN A 510 -17.99 40.91 -5.29
CA GLN A 510 -17.34 39.62 -5.43
C GLN A 510 -18.39 38.51 -5.47
N ILE A 511 -18.24 37.55 -6.39
CA ILE A 511 -19.02 36.32 -6.43
C ILE A 511 -18.69 35.52 -5.15
N GLY A 512 -19.74 35.09 -4.43
CA GLY A 512 -19.59 34.45 -3.11
C GLY A 512 -19.27 32.95 -3.16
N TYR A 513 -19.10 32.36 -4.33
CA TYR A 513 -18.84 30.92 -4.52
C TYR A 513 -17.93 30.68 -5.72
N TYR A 514 -17.43 29.46 -5.83
CA TYR A 514 -16.87 28.85 -7.04
C TYR A 514 -17.07 27.33 -6.98
N ILE A 515 -17.04 26.69 -8.16
CA ILE A 515 -17.31 25.27 -8.32
C ILE A 515 -16.00 24.53 -8.62
N ILE A 516 -15.84 23.32 -8.09
CA ILE A 516 -14.65 22.48 -8.24
C ILE A 516 -15.05 21.06 -8.65
N ASP A 517 -14.10 20.28 -9.10
CA ASP A 517 -14.15 18.82 -9.26
C ASP A 517 -15.25 18.29 -10.21
N PRO A 518 -15.31 18.78 -11.47
CA PRO A 518 -16.21 18.21 -12.46
C PRO A 518 -15.88 16.72 -12.72
N ASN A 519 -16.91 15.93 -13.02
CA ASN A 519 -16.74 14.52 -13.39
C ASN A 519 -17.07 14.34 -14.89
N THR A 520 -16.04 14.01 -15.65
CA THR A 520 -16.13 13.79 -17.09
C THR A 520 -16.46 12.33 -17.43
N GLY A 521 -16.94 12.08 -18.65
CA GLY A 521 -17.18 10.74 -19.16
C GLY A 521 -18.44 10.07 -18.62
N ASN A 522 -19.50 10.83 -18.42
CA ASN A 522 -20.82 10.28 -18.12
C ASN A 522 -21.43 9.64 -19.39
N ILE A 523 -22.26 8.64 -19.21
CA ILE A 523 -23.00 7.99 -20.33
C ILE A 523 -24.24 8.80 -20.68
N HIS A 524 -24.92 9.30 -19.67
CA HIS A 524 -26.18 10.05 -19.75
C HIS A 524 -25.87 11.48 -19.32
N ASP A 525 -25.60 12.37 -20.28
CA ASP A 525 -25.19 13.75 -20.00
C ASP A 525 -26.42 14.67 -19.82
N SER A 526 -27.35 14.24 -18.95
CA SER A 526 -28.50 15.06 -18.60
C SER A 526 -28.18 16.02 -17.47
N PRO A 527 -28.57 17.32 -17.56
CA PRO A 527 -28.51 18.26 -16.44
C PRO A 527 -29.19 17.75 -15.18
N TYR A 528 -30.17 16.86 -15.33
CA TYR A 528 -30.86 16.25 -14.20
C TYR A 528 -29.95 15.46 -13.29
N LEU A 529 -28.78 14.97 -13.80
CA LEU A 529 -27.75 14.36 -13.00
C LEU A 529 -27.09 15.35 -12.00
N ASP A 530 -26.87 16.60 -12.42
CA ASP A 530 -26.28 17.62 -11.53
C ASP A 530 -27.25 17.97 -10.40
N TYR A 531 -28.55 18.15 -10.70
CA TYR A 531 -29.54 18.38 -9.69
C TYR A 531 -29.71 17.18 -8.75
N ALA A 532 -29.68 15.97 -9.28
CA ALA A 532 -29.76 14.74 -8.50
C ALA A 532 -28.55 14.53 -7.59
N LYS A 533 -27.37 14.98 -8.02
CA LYS A 533 -26.16 14.98 -7.17
C LYS A 533 -26.30 15.89 -5.97
N LEU A 534 -26.89 17.07 -6.14
CA LEU A 534 -27.16 17.97 -5.02
C LEU A 534 -28.26 17.38 -4.10
N LEU A 535 -29.26 16.66 -4.64
CA LEU A 535 -30.22 15.89 -3.82
C LEU A 535 -29.53 14.81 -3.00
N GLN A 536 -28.58 14.08 -3.55
CA GLN A 536 -27.81 13.06 -2.81
C GLN A 536 -27.18 13.65 -1.53
N SER A 537 -26.74 14.91 -1.58
CA SER A 537 -26.29 15.66 -0.39
C SER A 537 -27.46 16.11 0.49
N ILE A 538 -28.36 16.94 -0.03
CA ILE A 538 -29.38 17.66 0.75
C ILE A 538 -30.49 16.73 1.22
N HIS A 539 -31.03 15.87 0.34
CA HIS A 539 -32.08 14.89 0.66
C HIS A 539 -31.47 13.65 1.33
N GLY A 540 -30.57 12.98 0.67
CA GLY A 540 -29.98 11.73 1.13
C GLY A 540 -29.04 11.85 2.32
N GLY A 541 -28.48 13.05 2.60
CA GLY A 541 -27.61 13.31 3.74
C GLY A 541 -26.28 12.56 3.65
N TYR A 542 -25.72 12.46 2.46
CA TYR A 542 -24.49 11.70 2.18
C TYR A 542 -23.33 12.07 3.10
N GLU A 543 -23.08 13.34 3.36
CA GLU A 543 -21.98 13.84 4.19
C GLU A 543 -22.12 13.41 5.66
N PHE A 544 -23.35 13.34 6.18
CA PHE A 544 -23.60 12.86 7.55
C PHE A 544 -23.34 11.35 7.66
N LEU A 545 -23.71 10.57 6.64
CA LEU A 545 -23.40 9.14 6.60
C LEU A 545 -21.90 8.90 6.50
N MET A 546 -21.18 9.70 5.72
CA MET A 546 -19.71 9.64 5.63
C MET A 546 -19.04 9.89 6.99
N ASN A 547 -19.56 10.82 7.77
CA ASN A 547 -19.04 11.19 9.08
C ASN A 547 -19.49 10.25 10.21
N THR A 548 -20.43 9.34 9.96
CA THR A 548 -20.89 8.36 10.94
C THR A 548 -19.80 7.35 11.27
N LYS A 549 -19.40 7.29 12.54
CA LYS A 549 -18.25 6.50 13.01
C LYS A 549 -18.60 5.05 13.33
N SER A 550 -19.81 4.79 13.82
CA SER A 550 -20.24 3.47 14.30
C SER A 550 -21.56 3.05 13.70
N ILE A 551 -21.74 1.76 13.55
CA ILE A 551 -22.95 1.09 13.11
C ILE A 551 -23.19 -0.12 14.01
N SER A 552 -24.43 -0.40 14.37
CA SER A 552 -24.89 -1.63 14.99
C SER A 552 -25.77 -2.40 13.98
N PHE A 553 -25.50 -3.67 13.84
CA PHE A 553 -26.19 -4.50 12.88
C PHE A 553 -26.54 -5.86 13.50
N TYR A 554 -27.82 -6.22 13.49
CA TYR A 554 -28.29 -7.52 13.96
C TYR A 554 -29.54 -7.93 13.16
N ASP A 555 -29.53 -9.12 12.57
CA ASP A 555 -30.57 -9.65 11.69
C ASP A 555 -30.92 -8.66 10.55
N ASN A 556 -32.16 -8.10 10.57
CA ASN A 556 -32.63 -7.10 9.63
C ASN A 556 -32.69 -5.68 10.20
N LYS A 557 -32.00 -5.44 11.32
CA LYS A 557 -31.94 -4.13 12.00
C LYS A 557 -30.58 -3.48 11.76
N ILE A 558 -30.60 -2.23 11.33
CA ILE A 558 -29.42 -1.40 11.09
C ILE A 558 -29.59 -0.13 11.89
N ASP A 559 -28.80 0.03 12.95
CA ASP A 559 -28.88 1.19 13.83
C ASP A 559 -27.56 1.97 13.82
N PHE A 560 -27.64 3.27 13.67
CA PHE A 560 -26.51 4.18 13.65
C PHE A 560 -26.93 5.59 14.02
N LEU A 561 -26.00 6.37 14.56
CA LEU A 561 -26.24 7.75 14.86
C LEU A 561 -26.20 8.58 13.57
N PHE A 562 -27.38 8.92 13.06
CA PHE A 562 -27.55 9.76 11.90
C PHE A 562 -28.40 10.98 12.29
N THR A 563 -27.78 12.14 12.26
CA THR A 563 -28.47 13.39 12.57
C THR A 563 -28.20 14.38 11.46
N LYS A 564 -29.19 14.53 10.61
CA LYS A 564 -29.21 15.58 9.60
C LYS A 564 -29.63 16.89 10.28
N SER A 565 -28.88 17.96 10.05
CA SER A 565 -29.20 19.27 10.69
C SER A 565 -30.47 19.87 10.20
N ASN A 566 -31.15 20.71 11.01
CA ASN A 566 -32.38 21.39 10.63
C ASN A 566 -32.23 22.26 9.38
N ILE A 567 -31.05 22.83 9.16
CA ILE A 567 -30.77 23.62 7.95
C ILE A 567 -30.91 22.76 6.67
N TYR A 568 -30.58 21.46 6.72
CA TYR A 568 -30.76 20.58 5.58
C TYR A 568 -32.21 20.28 5.24
N TYR A 569 -33.09 20.22 6.22
CA TYR A 569 -34.52 20.09 5.96
C TYR A 569 -35.08 21.35 5.28
N GLN A 570 -34.69 22.53 5.74
CA GLN A 570 -35.08 23.81 5.13
C GLN A 570 -34.48 23.94 3.70
N LEU A 571 -33.24 23.54 3.48
CA LEU A 571 -32.66 23.54 2.16
C LEU A 571 -33.37 22.57 1.22
N PHE A 572 -33.74 21.38 1.71
CA PHE A 572 -34.48 20.40 0.93
C PHE A 572 -35.84 20.93 0.48
N GLU A 573 -36.63 21.51 1.37
CA GLU A 573 -37.91 22.12 1.02
C GLU A 573 -37.75 23.21 -0.05
N LYS A 574 -36.81 24.11 0.14
CA LYS A 574 -36.52 25.18 -0.83
C LYS A 574 -36.03 24.66 -2.16
N TYR A 575 -35.16 23.64 -2.12
CA TYR A 575 -34.63 23.05 -3.32
C TYR A 575 -35.65 22.29 -4.13
N VAL A 576 -36.52 21.52 -3.48
CA VAL A 576 -37.64 20.83 -4.14
C VAL A 576 -38.61 21.83 -4.78
N GLN A 577 -38.97 22.89 -4.07
CA GLN A 577 -39.80 23.97 -4.61
C GLN A 577 -39.17 24.64 -5.85
N TYR A 578 -37.86 24.87 -5.83
CA TYR A 578 -37.09 25.40 -6.96
C TYR A 578 -37.15 24.45 -8.17
N LEU A 579 -36.92 23.15 -7.94
CA LEU A 579 -36.93 22.13 -9.01
C LEU A 579 -38.33 21.94 -9.60
N GLU A 580 -39.38 21.90 -8.76
CA GLU A 580 -40.76 21.73 -9.18
C GLU A 580 -41.22 22.91 -10.03
N ASN A 581 -40.95 24.15 -9.60
CA ASN A 581 -41.27 25.35 -10.37
C ASN A 581 -40.54 25.40 -11.73
N LYS A 582 -39.36 24.77 -11.83
CA LYS A 582 -38.56 24.83 -13.03
C LYS A 582 -38.85 23.71 -14.03
N PHE A 583 -39.04 22.49 -13.55
CA PHE A 583 -39.16 21.30 -14.38
C PHE A 583 -40.52 20.62 -14.36
N GLY A 584 -41.44 21.09 -13.52
CA GLY A 584 -42.71 20.43 -13.28
C GLY A 584 -42.57 19.07 -12.58
N GLU A 585 -43.68 18.36 -12.46
CA GLU A 585 -43.74 17.09 -11.73
C GLU A 585 -42.91 15.97 -12.44
N GLU A 586 -43.01 15.87 -13.78
CA GLU A 586 -42.28 14.86 -14.54
C GLU A 586 -40.78 15.03 -14.45
N GLY A 587 -40.25 16.24 -14.62
CA GLY A 587 -38.85 16.53 -14.50
C GLY A 587 -38.34 16.33 -13.07
N LEU A 588 -39.16 16.71 -12.07
CA LEU A 588 -38.83 16.46 -10.68
C LEU A 588 -38.73 14.95 -10.38
N LYS A 589 -39.67 14.15 -10.90
CA LYS A 589 -39.65 12.69 -10.78
C LYS A 589 -38.35 12.12 -11.40
N SER A 590 -37.99 12.54 -12.60
CA SER A 590 -36.75 12.10 -13.24
C SER A 590 -35.53 12.43 -12.38
N ILE A 591 -35.39 13.63 -11.83
CA ILE A 591 -34.29 14.06 -10.97
C ILE A 591 -34.18 13.16 -9.72
N PHE A 592 -35.30 12.84 -9.07
CA PHE A 592 -35.28 11.96 -7.89
C PHE A 592 -34.90 10.51 -8.22
N TYR A 593 -35.27 10.00 -9.41
CA TYR A 593 -34.82 8.68 -9.84
C TYR A 593 -33.33 8.68 -10.18
N HIS A 594 -32.76 9.76 -10.72
CA HIS A 594 -31.34 9.93 -10.86
C HIS A 594 -30.61 9.99 -9.51
N GLU A 595 -31.23 10.55 -8.47
CA GLU A 595 -30.66 10.46 -7.11
C GLU A 595 -30.54 9.01 -6.66
N ILE A 596 -31.59 8.17 -6.83
CA ILE A 596 -31.48 6.73 -6.51
C ILE A 596 -30.32 6.08 -7.29
N ILE A 597 -30.17 6.41 -8.59
CA ILE A 597 -29.07 5.87 -9.40
C ILE A 597 -27.70 6.33 -8.88
N HIS A 598 -27.56 7.55 -8.39
CA HIS A 598 -26.34 7.99 -7.76
C HIS A 598 -26.00 7.17 -6.49
N TRP A 599 -27.01 6.81 -5.70
CA TRP A 599 -26.83 5.89 -4.56
C TRP A 599 -26.43 4.48 -5.03
N LEU A 600 -27.08 3.94 -6.07
CA LEU A 600 -26.71 2.64 -6.66
C LEU A 600 -25.27 2.63 -7.19
N ARG A 601 -24.83 3.69 -7.86
CA ARG A 601 -23.43 3.84 -8.35
C ARG A 601 -22.40 3.89 -7.22
N LEU A 602 -22.76 4.46 -6.09
CA LEU A 602 -21.90 4.60 -4.92
C LEU A 602 -21.66 3.25 -4.21
N MET A 603 -22.68 2.39 -4.15
CA MET A 603 -22.68 1.16 -3.35
C MET A 603 -21.54 0.18 -3.65
N PRO A 604 -21.23 -0.19 -4.91
CA PRO A 604 -20.12 -1.10 -5.19
C PRO A 604 -18.77 -0.60 -4.66
N TYR A 605 -18.57 0.70 -4.72
CA TYR A 605 -17.36 1.33 -4.19
C TYR A 605 -17.30 1.23 -2.65
N LYS A 606 -18.43 1.48 -1.96
CA LYS A 606 -18.52 1.38 -0.51
C LYS A 606 -18.42 -0.07 -0.02
N ILE A 607 -19.01 -1.02 -0.72
CA ILE A 607 -18.89 -2.46 -0.42
C ILE A 607 -17.42 -2.90 -0.45
N ASN A 608 -16.66 -2.46 -1.44
CA ASN A 608 -15.27 -2.84 -1.60
C ASN A 608 -14.33 -2.17 -0.57
N LYS A 609 -14.61 -0.93 -0.16
CA LYS A 609 -13.71 -0.15 0.71
C LYS A 609 -14.08 -0.17 2.19
N ASN A 610 -15.35 -0.20 2.53
CA ASN A 610 -15.83 0.12 3.88
C ASN A 610 -16.27 -1.10 4.70
N GLY A 611 -16.25 -2.31 4.15
CA GLY A 611 -16.65 -3.51 4.88
C GLY A 611 -18.07 -3.41 5.45
N GLU A 612 -18.24 -3.64 6.76
CA GLU A 612 -19.53 -3.55 7.45
C GLU A 612 -20.17 -2.15 7.38
N LYS A 613 -19.37 -1.09 7.38
CA LYS A 613 -19.86 0.29 7.22
C LYS A 613 -20.55 0.53 5.87
N SER A 614 -20.45 -0.37 4.89
CA SER A 614 -21.23 -0.30 3.66
C SER A 614 -22.73 -0.34 3.91
N LEU A 615 -23.19 -0.91 5.05
CA LEU A 615 -24.57 -0.92 5.48
C LEU A 615 -25.14 0.47 5.77
N LEU A 616 -24.31 1.45 6.15
CA LEU A 616 -24.73 2.85 6.30
C LEU A 616 -25.27 3.41 4.97
N PHE A 617 -24.53 3.16 3.90
CA PHE A 617 -24.88 3.64 2.56
C PHE A 617 -26.04 2.83 1.96
N TYR A 618 -26.14 1.55 2.32
CA TYR A 618 -27.29 0.73 1.99
C TYR A 618 -28.57 1.26 2.66
N ALA A 619 -28.50 1.61 3.94
CA ALA A 619 -29.60 2.24 4.65
C ALA A 619 -30.00 3.59 4.01
N GLY A 620 -29.01 4.40 3.61
CA GLY A 620 -29.25 5.65 2.88
C GLY A 620 -29.99 5.42 1.56
N LEU A 621 -29.56 4.44 0.77
CA LEU A 621 -30.24 4.05 -0.48
C LEU A 621 -31.71 3.66 -0.22
N ILE A 622 -31.97 2.82 0.78
CA ILE A 622 -33.32 2.37 1.11
C ILE A 622 -34.21 3.52 1.60
N MET A 623 -33.67 4.40 2.44
CA MET A 623 -34.42 5.58 2.92
C MET A 623 -34.83 6.49 1.74
N VAL A 624 -33.89 6.80 0.85
CA VAL A 624 -34.15 7.61 -0.35
C VAL A 624 -35.17 6.93 -1.27
N ALA A 625 -34.96 5.63 -1.59
CA ALA A 625 -35.89 4.89 -2.45
C ALA A 625 -37.34 4.88 -1.88
N SER A 626 -37.45 4.71 -0.54
CA SER A 626 -38.78 4.76 0.13
C SER A 626 -39.43 6.15 0.09
N ASP A 627 -38.64 7.21 0.19
CA ASP A 627 -39.17 8.57 0.16
C ASP A 627 -39.58 8.97 -1.28
N VAL A 628 -38.82 8.51 -2.31
CA VAL A 628 -39.20 8.69 -3.73
C VAL A 628 -40.47 7.92 -4.06
N GLU A 629 -40.61 6.66 -3.62
CA GLU A 629 -41.84 5.89 -3.81
C GLU A 629 -43.06 6.61 -3.21
N LYS A 630 -42.96 7.07 -1.98
CA LYS A 630 -44.05 7.77 -1.32
C LYS A 630 -44.47 9.06 -2.03
N ARG A 631 -43.55 9.72 -2.70
CA ARG A 631 -43.81 10.98 -3.41
C ARG A 631 -44.44 10.76 -4.77
N PHE A 632 -44.03 9.75 -5.53
CA PHE A 632 -44.40 9.63 -6.94
C PHE A 632 -45.18 8.37 -7.32
N GLU A 633 -45.28 7.37 -6.44
CA GLU A 633 -45.80 6.05 -6.76
C GLU A 633 -47.03 5.67 -5.90
N LYS A 634 -47.74 6.67 -5.39
CA LYS A 634 -48.98 6.44 -4.61
C LYS A 634 -50.19 6.29 -5.51
#